data_11df6a7e18ab6c0888c5a2c57c08095a
#
_entry.id   11df6a7e18ab6c0888c5a2c57c08095a
#
_cell.length_a   1.000
_cell.length_b   1.000
_cell.length_c   1.000
_cell.angle_alpha   90.00
_cell.angle_beta   90.00
_cell.angle_gamma   90.00
#
_symmetry.space_group_name_H-M   'P 1'
#
loop_
_entity.id
_entity.type
_entity.pdbx_description
1 polymer ?
#
loop_
_entity_poly.entity_id
_entity_poly.type
_entity_poly.pdbx_seq_one_letter_code
_entity_poly.pdbx_strand_id
1 'polypeptide(L)'
;MRMFFLTLLLLPALCWGQHYEISGQSSLSGVFTLTVYDGDSTTHTYTDKSNKGMFFFSGNVGKPVLASIQHPTMNQPLFFYLEGSEISINVNATRPDASIIKGSRTNSEYRYLMERYYSSADPTAFLRQQMKENAGSIFLPFVLYHQMSNIDDGTLRQLIGQIADPGTHTYHYTLLRRWLRQTPAVSEGSEMPDFAFLDSQKQRRTFEESRNREGYTLVLFSASWCDRCQQQREKAEKVLAGKEVETLVINIDDNPNGWDAHYLQQLSVNHIPYMILVDEQGIVVARDIQAWELYKLKGKN
;
A
#
# COMPACT_ATOMS: atom_id res chain seq x y z
N MET A 1 0.92 -39.73 -59.61
CA MET A 1 1.58 -39.11 -58.46
C MET A 1 0.64 -38.03 -57.90
N ARG A 2 -0.20 -38.40 -56.89
CA ARG A 2 -1.20 -37.50 -56.29
C ARG A 2 -0.58 -36.92 -55.04
N MET A 3 -0.30 -35.56 -55.05
CA MET A 3 0.13 -34.81 -53.88
C MET A 3 -1.11 -34.54 -52.99
N PHE A 4 -1.11 -35.11 -51.77
CA PHE A 4 -2.03 -34.77 -50.72
C PHE A 4 -1.51 -33.50 -50.04
N PHE A 5 -2.24 -32.36 -50.20
CA PHE A 5 -2.04 -31.17 -49.40
C PHE A 5 -2.72 -31.41 -48.04
N LEU A 6 -1.90 -31.56 -47.00
CA LEU A 6 -2.35 -31.59 -45.61
C LEU A 6 -2.54 -30.13 -45.16
N THR A 7 -3.77 -29.64 -45.22
CA THR A 7 -4.14 -28.35 -44.64
C THR A 7 -4.16 -28.47 -43.13
N LEU A 8 -3.12 -27.97 -42.49
CA LEU A 8 -3.03 -27.82 -41.03
C LEU A 8 -4.03 -26.71 -40.60
N LEU A 9 -5.20 -27.07 -40.10
CA LEU A 9 -6.16 -26.18 -39.46
C LEU A 9 -5.54 -25.68 -38.15
N LEU A 10 -4.94 -24.48 -38.18
CA LEU A 10 -4.65 -23.70 -36.99
C LEU A 10 -5.97 -23.29 -36.33
N LEU A 11 -6.45 -24.09 -35.37
CA LEU A 11 -7.50 -23.67 -34.46
C LEU A 11 -6.93 -22.51 -33.63
N PRO A 12 -7.57 -21.33 -33.62
CA PRO A 12 -7.20 -20.30 -32.66
C PRO A 12 -7.33 -20.88 -31.26
N ALA A 13 -6.27 -20.83 -30.48
CA ALA A 13 -6.33 -21.12 -29.04
C ALA A 13 -7.25 -20.04 -28.42
N LEU A 14 -8.53 -20.33 -28.34
CA LEU A 14 -9.46 -19.58 -27.51
C LEU A 14 -8.94 -19.69 -26.09
N CYS A 15 -8.34 -18.62 -25.58
CA CYS A 15 -8.07 -18.44 -24.15
C CYS A 15 -9.43 -18.45 -23.43
N TRP A 16 -9.90 -19.64 -23.09
CA TRP A 16 -11.09 -19.79 -22.26
C TRP A 16 -10.67 -19.42 -20.84
N GLY A 17 -11.12 -18.27 -20.38
CA GLY A 17 -10.98 -17.92 -18.97
C GLY A 17 -11.63 -19.00 -18.12
N GLN A 18 -11.00 -19.33 -17.01
CA GLN A 18 -11.56 -20.29 -16.04
C GLN A 18 -12.75 -19.65 -15.33
N HIS A 19 -13.86 -20.39 -15.26
CA HIS A 19 -15.08 -19.92 -14.60
C HIS A 19 -14.90 -19.92 -13.07
N TYR A 20 -15.35 -18.85 -12.42
CA TYR A 20 -15.44 -18.77 -10.97
C TYR A 20 -16.88 -18.56 -10.51
N GLU A 21 -17.19 -19.10 -9.36
CA GLU A 21 -18.42 -18.82 -8.63
C GLU A 21 -18.08 -18.48 -7.17
N ILE A 22 -18.60 -17.35 -6.68
CA ILE A 22 -18.46 -16.96 -5.28
C ILE A 22 -19.81 -17.06 -4.61
N SER A 23 -19.90 -17.87 -3.56
CA SER A 23 -21.02 -17.90 -2.63
C SER A 23 -20.57 -17.29 -1.30
N GLY A 24 -21.14 -16.14 -0.95
CA GLY A 24 -20.80 -15.43 0.26
C GLY A 24 -21.92 -15.43 1.29
N GLN A 25 -21.55 -15.49 2.57
CA GLN A 25 -22.45 -15.34 3.71
C GLN A 25 -21.90 -14.28 4.68
N SER A 26 -22.78 -13.42 5.18
CA SER A 26 -22.46 -12.39 6.15
C SER A 26 -23.64 -12.13 7.09
N SER A 27 -23.39 -11.54 8.25
CA SER A 27 -24.43 -11.00 9.12
C SER A 27 -25.02 -9.66 8.60
N LEU A 28 -24.38 -9.06 7.59
CA LEU A 28 -24.81 -7.80 6.99
C LEU A 28 -25.86 -8.03 5.91
N SER A 29 -26.80 -7.10 5.81
CA SER A 29 -27.78 -7.03 4.72
C SER A 29 -27.57 -5.78 3.90
N GLY A 30 -27.59 -5.89 2.57
CA GLY A 30 -27.37 -4.75 1.68
C GLY A 30 -26.57 -5.11 0.46
N VAL A 31 -25.89 -4.13 -0.12
CA VAL A 31 -25.10 -4.31 -1.35
C VAL A 31 -23.68 -4.68 -0.99
N PHE A 32 -23.22 -5.81 -1.49
CA PHE A 32 -21.82 -6.20 -1.50
C PHE A 32 -21.19 -5.83 -2.85
N THR A 33 -19.96 -5.36 -2.80
CA THR A 33 -19.19 -4.98 -3.97
C THR A 33 -17.97 -5.91 -4.09
N LEU A 34 -17.86 -6.59 -5.21
CA LEU A 34 -16.65 -7.31 -5.61
C LEU A 34 -15.81 -6.38 -6.47
N THR A 35 -14.55 -6.15 -6.09
CA THR A 35 -13.57 -5.46 -6.91
C THR A 35 -12.47 -6.43 -7.31
N VAL A 36 -12.18 -6.53 -8.60
CA VAL A 36 -11.10 -7.33 -9.17
C VAL A 36 -9.96 -6.38 -9.57
N TYR A 37 -8.74 -6.65 -9.15
CA TYR A 37 -7.57 -5.81 -9.37
C TYR A 37 -6.70 -6.39 -10.48
N ASP A 38 -6.83 -5.86 -11.69
CA ASP A 38 -6.06 -6.33 -12.83
C ASP A 38 -4.62 -5.79 -12.82
N GLY A 39 -3.70 -6.52 -13.46
CA GLY A 39 -2.26 -6.27 -13.38
C GLY A 39 -1.78 -4.95 -13.99
N ASP A 40 -2.58 -4.30 -14.84
CA ASP A 40 -2.25 -3.00 -15.45
C ASP A 40 -2.73 -1.78 -14.65
N SER A 41 -3.09 -1.94 -13.39
CA SER A 41 -3.72 -0.97 -12.47
C SER A 41 -5.18 -0.66 -12.79
N THR A 42 -5.85 -1.46 -13.59
CA THR A 42 -7.31 -1.37 -13.73
C THR A 42 -8.03 -2.13 -12.64
N THR A 43 -9.24 -1.68 -12.34
CA THR A 43 -10.15 -2.37 -11.43
C THR A 43 -11.50 -2.57 -12.09
N HIS A 44 -12.06 -3.74 -11.89
CA HIS A 44 -13.44 -4.06 -12.34
C HIS A 44 -14.31 -4.25 -11.11
N THR A 45 -15.46 -3.61 -11.09
CA THR A 45 -16.37 -3.62 -9.94
C THR A 45 -17.70 -4.25 -10.30
N TYR A 46 -18.16 -5.17 -9.44
CA TYR A 46 -19.45 -5.84 -9.57
C TYR A 46 -20.21 -5.69 -8.27
N THR A 47 -21.53 -5.64 -8.32
CA THR A 47 -22.36 -5.51 -7.12
C THR A 47 -23.43 -6.58 -7.09
N ASP A 48 -23.69 -7.10 -5.88
CA ASP A 48 -24.83 -7.97 -5.61
C ASP A 48 -25.55 -7.52 -4.34
N LYS A 49 -26.88 -7.58 -4.35
CA LYS A 49 -27.70 -7.25 -3.18
C LYS A 49 -27.99 -8.52 -2.40
N SER A 50 -27.39 -8.63 -1.22
CA SER A 50 -27.56 -9.80 -0.39
C SER A 50 -29.02 -10.05 -0.03
N ASN A 51 -29.41 -11.33 -0.08
CA ASN A 51 -30.67 -11.83 0.42
C ASN A 51 -30.39 -12.66 1.68
N LYS A 52 -30.94 -12.22 2.83
CA LYS A 52 -30.70 -12.85 4.15
C LYS A 52 -29.20 -13.05 4.46
N GLY A 53 -28.36 -12.08 4.07
CA GLY A 53 -26.92 -12.12 4.28
C GLY A 53 -26.14 -12.99 3.26
N MET A 54 -26.80 -13.57 2.27
CA MET A 54 -26.14 -14.31 1.19
C MET A 54 -25.98 -13.43 -0.04
N PHE A 55 -24.81 -13.50 -0.68
CA PHE A 55 -24.49 -12.82 -1.94
C PHE A 55 -23.74 -13.76 -2.87
N PHE A 56 -23.80 -13.47 -4.18
CA PHE A 56 -23.24 -14.33 -5.23
C PHE A 56 -22.56 -13.48 -6.30
N PHE A 57 -21.40 -13.95 -6.77
CA PHE A 57 -20.74 -13.42 -7.96
C PHE A 57 -20.25 -14.56 -8.82
N SER A 58 -20.30 -14.39 -10.14
CA SER A 58 -19.76 -15.36 -11.09
C SER A 58 -19.15 -14.66 -12.29
N GLY A 59 -18.19 -15.31 -12.94
CA GLY A 59 -17.51 -14.77 -14.11
C GLY A 59 -16.34 -15.65 -14.54
N ASN A 60 -15.42 -15.07 -15.31
CA ASN A 60 -14.25 -15.78 -15.82
C ASN A 60 -12.98 -15.01 -15.49
N VAL A 61 -11.92 -15.74 -15.15
CA VAL A 61 -10.56 -15.21 -14.96
C VAL A 61 -9.56 -16.05 -15.75
N GLY A 62 -8.54 -15.41 -16.34
CA GLY A 62 -7.50 -16.12 -17.10
C GLY A 62 -6.40 -16.71 -16.21
N LYS A 63 -6.24 -16.18 -14.99
CA LYS A 63 -5.23 -16.55 -13.99
C LYS A 63 -5.71 -16.11 -12.61
N PRO A 64 -5.13 -16.63 -11.53
CA PRO A 64 -5.42 -16.11 -10.19
C PRO A 64 -5.13 -14.60 -10.12
N VAL A 65 -6.09 -13.82 -9.62
CA VAL A 65 -6.01 -12.36 -9.53
C VAL A 65 -6.51 -11.91 -8.16
N LEU A 66 -5.92 -10.85 -7.63
CA LEU A 66 -6.40 -10.27 -6.37
C LEU A 66 -7.80 -9.68 -6.56
N ALA A 67 -8.66 -9.90 -5.58
CA ALA A 67 -9.98 -9.32 -5.49
C ALA A 67 -10.30 -8.87 -4.07
N SER A 68 -11.31 -8.05 -3.91
CA SER A 68 -11.84 -7.71 -2.59
C SER A 68 -13.36 -7.72 -2.58
N ILE A 69 -13.91 -8.04 -1.40
CA ILE A 69 -15.33 -7.86 -1.09
C ILE A 69 -15.47 -6.75 -0.07
N GLN A 70 -16.35 -5.79 -0.36
CA GLN A 70 -16.66 -4.66 0.49
C GLN A 70 -18.17 -4.53 0.69
N HIS A 71 -18.57 -4.15 1.90
CA HIS A 71 -19.91 -3.65 2.22
C HIS A 71 -19.76 -2.23 2.82
N PRO A 72 -20.72 -1.30 2.62
CA PRO A 72 -20.59 0.10 3.09
C PRO A 72 -20.31 0.26 4.60
N THR A 73 -20.72 -0.72 5.41
CA THR A 73 -20.51 -0.70 6.88
C THR A 73 -19.25 -1.43 7.34
N MET A 74 -18.47 -2.03 6.44
CA MET A 74 -17.18 -2.62 6.77
C MET A 74 -16.11 -1.53 6.77
N ASN A 75 -15.28 -1.50 7.80
CA ASN A 75 -14.19 -0.51 7.94
C ASN A 75 -13.06 -0.72 6.89
N GLN A 76 -12.92 -1.93 6.39
CA GLN A 76 -11.92 -2.29 5.37
C GLN A 76 -12.44 -3.44 4.50
N PRO A 77 -11.98 -3.56 3.24
CA PRO A 77 -12.35 -4.68 2.39
C PRO A 77 -11.76 -6.00 2.87
N LEU A 78 -12.43 -7.10 2.55
CA LEU A 78 -11.88 -8.44 2.62
C LEU A 78 -11.11 -8.71 1.33
N PHE A 79 -9.79 -8.81 1.39
CA PHE A 79 -8.96 -9.20 0.26
C PHE A 79 -8.83 -10.72 0.15
N PHE A 80 -8.87 -11.22 -1.08
CA PHE A 80 -8.69 -12.64 -1.41
C PHE A 80 -8.25 -12.79 -2.86
N TYR A 81 -7.89 -14.01 -3.27
CA TYR A 81 -7.54 -14.29 -4.66
C TYR A 81 -8.71 -14.97 -5.36
N LEU A 82 -9.07 -14.42 -6.52
CA LEU A 82 -10.08 -14.95 -7.42
C LEU A 82 -9.39 -15.86 -8.43
N GLU A 83 -9.85 -17.09 -8.52
CA GLU A 83 -9.37 -18.11 -9.47
C GLU A 83 -10.54 -18.90 -10.02
N GLY A 84 -10.34 -19.67 -11.08
CA GLY A 84 -11.40 -20.49 -11.69
C GLY A 84 -11.80 -21.67 -10.80
N SER A 85 -12.60 -21.39 -9.78
CA SER A 85 -13.10 -22.37 -8.83
C SER A 85 -14.39 -21.91 -8.16
N GLU A 86 -15.04 -22.81 -7.43
CA GLU A 86 -16.15 -22.47 -6.53
C GLU A 86 -15.58 -21.99 -5.19
N ILE A 87 -15.76 -20.71 -4.89
CA ILE A 87 -15.22 -20.06 -3.69
C ILE A 87 -16.36 -19.77 -2.72
N SER A 88 -16.28 -20.35 -1.53
CA SER A 88 -17.20 -20.04 -0.43
C SER A 88 -16.56 -19.08 0.56
N ILE A 89 -17.26 -17.98 0.89
CA ILE A 89 -16.75 -16.93 1.78
C ILE A 89 -17.73 -16.71 2.93
N ASN A 90 -17.27 -16.94 4.17
CA ASN A 90 -17.99 -16.49 5.36
C ASN A 90 -17.33 -15.20 5.87
N VAL A 91 -18.01 -14.08 5.63
CA VAL A 91 -17.47 -12.73 5.90
C VAL A 91 -17.60 -12.38 7.38
N ASN A 92 -16.49 -12.12 8.04
CA ASN A 92 -16.47 -11.45 9.33
C ASN A 92 -16.46 -9.93 9.09
N ALA A 93 -17.59 -9.27 9.30
CA ALA A 93 -17.78 -7.87 8.96
C ALA A 93 -16.96 -6.89 9.82
N THR A 94 -16.63 -7.28 11.06
CA THR A 94 -15.86 -6.46 12.00
C THR A 94 -14.34 -6.69 11.87
N ARG A 95 -13.96 -7.90 11.48
CA ARG A 95 -12.56 -8.29 11.23
C ARG A 95 -12.47 -9.07 9.92
N PRO A 96 -12.42 -8.38 8.76
CA PRO A 96 -12.41 -9.03 7.46
C PRO A 96 -11.25 -10.01 7.26
N ASP A 97 -10.10 -9.77 7.88
CA ASP A 97 -8.94 -10.67 7.94
C ASP A 97 -9.22 -12.03 8.61
N ALA A 98 -10.21 -12.08 9.49
CA ALA A 98 -10.67 -13.30 10.15
C ALA A 98 -11.82 -14.03 9.39
N SER A 99 -12.14 -13.60 8.17
CA SER A 99 -13.11 -14.28 7.31
C SER A 99 -12.60 -15.64 6.86
N ILE A 100 -13.54 -16.58 6.63
CA ILE A 100 -13.22 -17.94 6.20
C ILE A 100 -13.47 -18.06 4.71
N ILE A 101 -12.41 -18.40 3.96
CA ILE A 101 -12.47 -18.64 2.51
C ILE A 101 -12.13 -20.09 2.24
N LYS A 102 -12.99 -20.77 1.47
CA LYS A 102 -12.85 -22.18 1.10
C LYS A 102 -13.02 -22.35 -0.41
N GLY A 103 -12.58 -23.51 -0.95
CA GLY A 103 -12.74 -23.87 -2.37
C GLY A 103 -11.67 -23.28 -3.28
N SER A 104 -10.62 -22.65 -2.71
CA SER A 104 -9.55 -22.04 -3.48
C SER A 104 -8.17 -22.47 -2.95
N ARG A 105 -7.36 -22.99 -3.84
CA ARG A 105 -5.97 -23.35 -3.55
C ARG A 105 -5.13 -22.09 -3.33
N THR A 106 -5.28 -21.10 -4.20
CA THR A 106 -4.53 -19.84 -4.13
C THR A 106 -4.78 -19.12 -2.80
N ASN A 107 -6.02 -19.07 -2.32
CA ASN A 107 -6.32 -18.48 -1.01
C ASN A 107 -5.75 -19.28 0.17
N SER A 108 -5.65 -20.61 0.04
CA SER A 108 -5.01 -21.44 1.06
C SER A 108 -3.50 -21.17 1.14
N GLU A 109 -2.83 -21.03 0.00
CA GLU A 109 -1.41 -20.67 -0.10
C GLU A 109 -1.15 -19.25 0.42
N TYR A 110 -1.99 -18.27 0.06
CA TYR A 110 -1.92 -16.92 0.57
C TYR A 110 -2.08 -16.86 2.09
N ARG A 111 -3.09 -17.54 2.64
CA ARG A 111 -3.30 -17.61 4.09
C ARG A 111 -2.08 -18.20 4.80
N TYR A 112 -1.53 -19.31 4.29
CA TYR A 112 -0.32 -19.91 4.85
C TYR A 112 0.88 -18.95 4.87
N LEU A 113 1.08 -18.18 3.80
CA LEU A 113 2.11 -17.13 3.73
C LEU A 113 1.88 -16.08 4.82
N MET A 114 0.63 -15.59 4.97
CA MET A 114 0.32 -14.52 5.93
C MET A 114 0.41 -15.00 7.38
N GLU A 115 0.00 -16.24 7.69
CA GLU A 115 0.17 -16.83 9.02
C GLU A 115 1.66 -16.88 9.41
N ARG A 116 2.54 -17.27 8.50
CA ARG A 116 3.99 -17.27 8.71
C ARG A 116 4.57 -15.87 8.84
N TYR A 117 4.09 -14.94 8.02
CA TYR A 117 4.51 -13.53 8.09
C TYR A 117 4.21 -12.93 9.47
N TYR A 118 2.97 -13.05 9.94
CA TYR A 118 2.56 -12.48 11.23
C TYR A 118 3.13 -13.21 12.45
N SER A 119 3.49 -14.48 12.32
CA SER A 119 4.14 -15.24 13.39
C SER A 119 5.66 -15.08 13.41
N SER A 120 6.24 -14.41 12.41
CA SER A 120 7.69 -14.19 12.35
C SER A 120 8.14 -13.16 13.39
N ALA A 121 9.24 -13.46 14.09
CA ALA A 121 9.90 -12.50 14.98
C ALA A 121 10.52 -11.32 14.22
N ASP A 122 10.90 -11.51 12.94
CA ASP A 122 11.38 -10.49 12.02
C ASP A 122 10.65 -10.64 10.69
N PRO A 123 9.51 -9.91 10.50
CA PRO A 123 8.74 -9.96 9.26
C PRO A 123 9.53 -9.50 8.03
N THR A 124 10.47 -8.57 8.18
CA THR A 124 11.30 -8.08 7.08
C THR A 124 12.30 -9.15 6.62
N ALA A 125 12.96 -9.82 7.55
CA ALA A 125 13.83 -10.96 7.23
C ALA A 125 13.05 -12.10 6.58
N PHE A 126 11.81 -12.36 7.05
CA PHE A 126 10.92 -13.33 6.42
C PHE A 126 10.63 -12.95 4.96
N LEU A 127 10.30 -11.70 4.66
CA LEU A 127 10.06 -11.24 3.29
C LEU A 127 11.31 -11.37 2.42
N ARG A 128 12.49 -11.06 2.93
CA ARG A 128 13.76 -11.29 2.22
C ARG A 128 13.97 -12.77 1.88
N GLN A 129 13.63 -13.66 2.81
CA GLN A 129 13.72 -15.10 2.56
C GLN A 129 12.70 -15.57 1.52
N GLN A 130 11.45 -15.12 1.62
CA GLN A 130 10.41 -15.44 0.64
C GLN A 130 10.79 -14.95 -0.77
N MET A 131 11.41 -13.78 -0.86
CA MET A 131 11.88 -13.24 -2.15
C MET A 131 12.99 -14.11 -2.76
N LYS A 132 13.89 -14.66 -1.94
CA LYS A 132 14.93 -15.61 -2.43
C LYS A 132 14.33 -16.94 -2.88
N GLU A 133 13.32 -17.45 -2.17
CA GLU A 133 12.72 -18.75 -2.43
C GLU A 133 11.72 -18.72 -3.60
N ASN A 134 10.96 -17.62 -3.72
CA ASN A 134 9.87 -17.49 -4.68
C ASN A 134 9.63 -16.04 -5.12
N ALA A 135 10.59 -15.46 -5.82
CA ALA A 135 10.52 -14.08 -6.33
C ALA A 135 9.32 -13.83 -7.26
N GLY A 136 8.80 -14.90 -7.91
CA GLY A 136 7.63 -14.84 -8.78
C GLY A 136 6.28 -14.92 -8.06
N SER A 137 6.26 -14.98 -6.73
CA SER A 137 5.01 -15.06 -5.98
C SER A 137 4.08 -13.89 -6.29
N ILE A 138 2.84 -14.19 -6.67
CA ILE A 138 1.79 -13.18 -6.90
C ILE A 138 1.32 -12.51 -5.59
N PHE A 139 1.66 -13.07 -4.44
CA PHE A 139 1.28 -12.55 -3.12
C PHE A 139 2.23 -11.45 -2.64
N LEU A 140 3.52 -11.57 -2.92
CA LEU A 140 4.54 -10.66 -2.39
C LEU A 140 4.32 -9.19 -2.76
N PRO A 141 3.91 -8.81 -3.98
CA PRO A 141 3.61 -7.41 -4.29
C PRO A 141 2.50 -6.82 -3.42
N PHE A 142 1.44 -7.59 -3.15
CA PHE A 142 0.37 -7.16 -2.25
C PHE A 142 0.89 -6.98 -0.82
N VAL A 143 1.63 -7.96 -0.29
CA VAL A 143 2.19 -7.89 1.06
C VAL A 143 3.15 -6.71 1.20
N LEU A 144 4.08 -6.52 0.26
CA LEU A 144 5.01 -5.39 0.27
C LEU A 144 4.27 -4.04 0.24
N TYR A 145 3.25 -3.90 -0.61
CA TYR A 145 2.49 -2.66 -0.70
C TYR A 145 1.77 -2.32 0.62
N HIS A 146 1.14 -3.30 1.26
CA HIS A 146 0.43 -3.08 2.52
C HIS A 146 1.35 -2.99 3.75
N GLN A 147 2.60 -3.42 3.64
CA GLN A 147 3.58 -3.37 4.71
C GLN A 147 4.68 -2.32 4.49
N MET A 148 4.59 -1.52 3.43
CA MET A 148 5.63 -0.57 3.05
C MET A 148 5.96 0.46 4.15
N SER A 149 5.00 0.83 5.00
CA SER A 149 5.23 1.71 6.15
C SER A 149 6.03 1.05 7.30
N ASN A 150 6.20 -0.27 7.27
CA ASN A 150 6.93 -1.03 8.27
C ASN A 150 8.31 -1.50 7.77
N ILE A 151 8.69 -1.12 6.56
CA ILE A 151 9.94 -1.51 5.89
C ILE A 151 10.67 -0.24 5.49
N ASP A 152 11.95 -0.13 5.81
CA ASP A 152 12.75 1.02 5.37
C ASP A 152 12.84 1.11 3.84
N ASP A 153 12.94 2.33 3.32
CA ASP A 153 12.90 2.59 1.87
C ASP A 153 13.97 1.83 1.09
N GLY A 154 15.18 1.69 1.63
CA GLY A 154 16.28 0.97 0.99
C GLY A 154 15.97 -0.52 0.82
N THR A 155 15.52 -1.15 1.91
CA THR A 155 15.08 -2.55 1.89
C THR A 155 13.87 -2.75 0.98
N LEU A 156 12.88 -1.86 1.05
CA LEU A 156 11.69 -1.95 0.19
C LEU A 156 12.06 -1.86 -1.29
N ARG A 157 12.95 -0.94 -1.70
CA ARG A 157 13.47 -0.83 -3.07
C ARG A 157 14.15 -2.11 -3.52
N GLN A 158 15.01 -2.68 -2.66
CA GLN A 158 15.70 -3.93 -2.95
C GLN A 158 14.71 -5.08 -3.16
N LEU A 159 13.71 -5.22 -2.28
CA LEU A 159 12.69 -6.27 -2.39
C LEU A 159 11.84 -6.12 -3.65
N ILE A 160 11.39 -4.89 -3.98
CA ILE A 160 10.62 -4.64 -5.20
C ILE A 160 11.46 -4.98 -6.45
N GLY A 161 12.76 -4.65 -6.43
CA GLY A 161 13.68 -4.96 -7.54
C GLY A 161 13.92 -6.46 -7.78
N GLN A 162 13.64 -7.31 -6.80
CA GLN A 162 13.77 -8.76 -6.89
C GLN A 162 12.50 -9.47 -7.38
N ILE A 163 11.36 -8.78 -7.43
CA ILE A 163 10.10 -9.39 -7.90
C ILE A 163 10.27 -9.85 -9.35
N ALA A 164 9.94 -11.11 -9.59
CA ALA A 164 9.99 -11.76 -10.91
C ALA A 164 8.58 -12.16 -11.39
N ASP A 165 8.47 -12.62 -12.61
CA ASP A 165 7.23 -13.17 -13.16
C ASP A 165 6.79 -14.44 -12.41
N PRO A 166 5.49 -14.62 -12.18
CA PRO A 166 4.35 -13.76 -12.58
C PRO A 166 4.01 -12.61 -11.62
N GLY A 167 4.76 -12.40 -10.53
CA GLY A 167 4.54 -11.32 -9.55
C GLY A 167 4.54 -9.92 -10.18
N THR A 168 5.36 -9.70 -11.23
CA THR A 168 5.44 -8.46 -12.00
C THR A 168 4.14 -8.10 -12.75
N HIS A 169 3.24 -9.05 -12.93
CA HIS A 169 1.96 -8.85 -13.62
C HIS A 169 0.77 -8.67 -12.66
N THR A 170 1.04 -8.17 -11.45
CA THR A 170 0.00 -7.91 -10.46
C THR A 170 -0.29 -6.42 -10.32
N TYR A 171 -1.53 -6.09 -9.94
CA TYR A 171 -1.96 -4.71 -9.69
C TYR A 171 -1.02 -3.99 -8.69
N HIS A 172 -0.69 -4.63 -7.55
CA HIS A 172 0.14 -4.01 -6.52
C HIS A 172 1.59 -3.84 -6.96
N TYR A 173 2.12 -4.70 -7.84
CA TYR A 173 3.43 -4.45 -8.43
C TYR A 173 3.44 -3.16 -9.27
N THR A 174 2.38 -2.90 -10.03
CA THR A 174 2.25 -1.64 -10.77
C THR A 174 2.24 -0.43 -9.83
N LEU A 175 1.56 -0.53 -8.68
CA LEU A 175 1.58 0.53 -7.65
C LEU A 175 2.98 0.69 -7.04
N LEU A 176 3.65 -0.41 -6.67
CA LEU A 176 5.03 -0.38 -6.17
C LEU A 176 6.00 0.22 -7.20
N ARG A 177 5.86 -0.13 -8.48
CA ARG A 177 6.65 0.46 -9.57
C ARG A 177 6.38 1.97 -9.73
N ARG A 178 5.14 2.39 -9.55
CA ARG A 178 4.79 3.82 -9.52
C ARG A 178 5.47 4.51 -8.35
N TRP A 179 5.38 3.95 -7.16
CA TRP A 179 6.08 4.44 -5.98
C TRP A 179 7.59 4.58 -6.24
N LEU A 180 8.28 3.56 -6.77
CA LEU A 180 9.71 3.62 -7.12
C LEU A 180 10.05 4.77 -8.07
N ARG A 181 9.19 5.07 -9.04
CA ARG A 181 9.40 6.16 -10.00
C ARG A 181 9.16 7.55 -9.40
N GLN A 182 8.24 7.62 -8.44
CA GLN A 182 7.87 8.85 -7.77
C GLN A 182 8.76 9.17 -6.56
N THR A 183 9.58 8.23 -6.14
CA THR A 183 10.49 8.34 -5.00
C THR A 183 11.95 8.56 -5.45
N PRO A 184 12.29 9.41 -6.40
CA PRO A 184 13.67 9.43 -6.86
C PRO A 184 14.57 10.26 -6.03
N ALA A 185 14.29 10.98 -5.07
CA ALA A 185 15.33 11.91 -4.67
C ALA A 185 15.41 12.31 -3.20
N VAL A 186 14.41 12.08 -2.39
CA VAL A 186 14.46 12.53 -1.00
C VAL A 186 14.90 11.37 -0.11
N SER A 187 16.22 11.17 -0.02
CA SER A 187 16.87 10.26 0.90
C SER A 187 17.67 11.05 1.93
N GLU A 188 18.07 10.41 3.01
CA GLU A 188 19.02 11.00 3.96
C GLU A 188 20.30 11.42 3.22
N GLY A 189 20.78 12.63 3.48
CA GLY A 189 21.90 13.25 2.79
C GLY A 189 21.54 13.97 1.48
N SER A 190 20.30 13.88 0.96
CA SER A 190 19.87 14.67 -0.19
C SER A 190 19.28 16.02 0.20
N GLU A 191 19.30 16.96 -0.72
CA GLU A 191 18.60 18.23 -0.56
C GLU A 191 17.08 18.02 -0.56
N MET A 192 16.39 18.68 0.39
CA MET A 192 14.93 18.69 0.46
C MET A 192 14.39 19.55 -0.68
N PRO A 193 13.57 19.02 -1.60
CA PRO A 193 13.03 19.83 -2.68
C PRO A 193 12.08 20.91 -2.14
N ASP A 194 12.06 22.07 -2.79
CA ASP A 194 11.04 23.07 -2.49
C ASP A 194 9.67 22.61 -3.01
N PHE A 195 8.65 22.77 -2.20
CA PHE A 195 7.26 22.42 -2.54
C PHE A 195 6.28 23.39 -1.88
N ALA A 196 5.14 23.59 -2.52
CA ALA A 196 4.09 24.45 -2.00
C ALA A 196 3.02 23.62 -1.25
N PHE A 197 2.58 24.16 -0.12
CA PHE A 197 1.50 23.60 0.72
C PHE A 197 0.61 24.73 1.25
N LEU A 198 -0.54 24.37 1.87
CA LEU A 198 -1.34 25.31 2.64
C LEU A 198 -1.01 25.14 4.12
N ASP A 199 -0.75 26.28 4.78
CA ASP A 199 -0.54 26.31 6.22
C ASP A 199 -1.87 26.20 7.00
N SER A 200 -1.80 26.24 8.33
CA SER A 200 -2.99 26.16 9.21
C SER A 200 -3.96 27.34 9.02
N GLN A 201 -3.52 28.43 8.39
CA GLN A 201 -4.34 29.60 8.06
C GLN A 201 -4.85 29.57 6.61
N LYS A 202 -4.66 28.43 5.91
CA LYS A 202 -5.00 28.23 4.49
C LYS A 202 -4.24 29.15 3.54
N GLN A 203 -3.09 29.68 3.98
CA GLN A 203 -2.22 30.48 3.13
C GLN A 203 -1.23 29.56 2.42
N ARG A 204 -1.01 29.85 1.13
CA ARG A 204 0.00 29.14 0.36
C ARG A 204 1.40 29.55 0.80
N ARG A 205 2.18 28.57 1.22
CA ARG A 205 3.60 28.70 1.59
C ARG A 205 4.44 27.74 0.78
N THR A 206 5.76 28.00 0.76
CA THR A 206 6.71 26.99 0.28
C THR A 206 7.55 26.46 1.46
N PHE A 207 8.14 25.28 1.28
CA PHE A 207 9.05 24.72 2.26
C PHE A 207 10.25 25.64 2.49
N GLU A 208 10.85 26.18 1.41
CA GLU A 208 12.03 27.04 1.48
C GLU A 208 11.76 28.34 2.21
N GLU A 209 10.54 28.92 2.11
CA GLU A 209 10.11 30.08 2.87
C GLU A 209 9.86 29.79 4.35
N SER A 210 9.54 28.53 4.69
CA SER A 210 9.05 28.11 6.00
C SER A 210 10.09 27.37 6.84
N ARG A 211 11.20 26.93 6.25
CA ARG A 211 12.24 26.20 6.98
C ARG A 211 13.07 27.10 7.89
N ASN A 212 13.53 26.56 9.00
CA ASN A 212 14.49 27.19 9.89
C ASN A 212 15.88 27.22 9.22
N ARG A 213 16.45 28.39 9.03
CA ARG A 213 17.77 28.55 8.42
C ARG A 213 18.90 28.65 9.44
N GLU A 214 18.56 28.75 10.73
CA GLU A 214 19.51 28.85 11.83
C GLU A 214 19.64 27.52 12.60
N GLY A 215 18.79 26.55 12.26
CA GLY A 215 18.75 25.24 12.91
C GLY A 215 17.98 24.21 12.09
N TYR A 216 17.49 23.17 12.76
CA TYR A 216 16.74 22.11 12.10
C TYR A 216 15.28 22.48 11.87
N THR A 217 14.69 21.92 10.83
CA THR A 217 13.24 21.91 10.59
C THR A 217 12.72 20.48 10.70
N LEU A 218 11.78 20.22 11.60
CA LEU A 218 11.02 18.99 11.65
C LEU A 218 9.72 19.18 10.85
N VAL A 219 9.65 18.62 9.65
CA VAL A 219 8.41 18.61 8.85
C VAL A 219 7.54 17.44 9.30
N LEU A 220 6.37 17.74 9.84
CA LEU A 220 5.38 16.74 10.29
C LEU A 220 4.17 16.76 9.34
N PHE A 221 3.99 15.72 8.56
CA PHE A 221 2.76 15.50 7.79
C PHE A 221 1.69 14.88 8.70
N SER A 222 0.53 15.51 8.71
CA SER A 222 -0.57 15.25 9.65
C SER A 222 -1.91 15.35 8.93
N ALA A 223 -3.01 15.20 9.68
CA ALA A 223 -4.36 15.54 9.27
C ALA A 223 -5.15 16.01 10.49
N SER A 224 -6.18 16.83 10.27
CA SER A 224 -7.01 17.39 11.36
C SER A 224 -7.74 16.33 12.20
N TRP A 225 -8.02 15.17 11.60
CA TRP A 225 -8.70 14.02 12.21
C TRP A 225 -7.74 12.96 12.79
N CYS A 226 -6.41 13.20 12.75
CA CYS A 226 -5.42 12.20 13.12
C CYS A 226 -4.96 12.36 14.59
N ASP A 227 -5.61 11.70 15.52
CA ASP A 227 -5.25 11.71 16.96
C ASP A 227 -3.80 11.22 17.20
N ARG A 228 -3.36 10.20 16.45
CA ARG A 228 -1.99 9.68 16.53
C ARG A 228 -0.97 10.74 16.11
N CYS A 229 -1.29 11.56 15.12
CA CYS A 229 -0.42 12.65 14.66
C CYS A 229 -0.26 13.71 15.75
N GLN A 230 -1.35 14.07 16.43
CA GLN A 230 -1.31 15.00 17.54
C GLN A 230 -0.44 14.47 18.68
N GLN A 231 -0.60 13.20 19.07
CA GLN A 231 0.24 12.57 20.09
C GLN A 231 1.73 12.56 19.71
N GLN A 232 2.05 12.27 18.44
CA GLN A 232 3.43 12.30 17.97
C GLN A 232 3.99 13.71 17.94
N ARG A 233 3.20 14.71 17.57
CA ARG A 233 3.56 16.13 17.65
C ARG A 233 3.92 16.55 19.07
N GLU A 234 3.02 16.30 20.04
CA GLU A 234 3.24 16.63 21.44
C GLU A 234 4.50 15.98 22.03
N LYS A 235 4.76 14.71 21.64
CA LYS A 235 5.98 14.00 22.04
C LYS A 235 7.22 14.63 21.40
N ALA A 236 7.16 14.97 20.11
CA ALA A 236 8.26 15.61 19.40
C ALA A 236 8.59 16.98 20.02
N GLU A 237 7.59 17.82 20.27
CA GLU A 237 7.75 19.14 20.91
C GLU A 237 8.42 19.03 22.29
N LYS A 238 8.05 18.00 23.09
CA LYS A 238 8.71 17.75 24.40
C LYS A 238 10.17 17.34 24.26
N VAL A 239 10.50 16.49 23.27
CA VAL A 239 11.87 16.01 23.04
C VAL A 239 12.74 17.14 22.46
N LEU A 240 12.14 18.05 21.69
CA LEU A 240 12.82 19.16 21.02
C LEU A 240 12.91 20.42 21.88
N ALA A 241 12.24 20.45 23.03
CA ALA A 241 12.28 21.61 23.93
C ALA A 241 13.74 21.99 24.30
N GLY A 242 14.10 23.24 24.04
CA GLY A 242 15.45 23.79 24.26
C GLY A 242 16.47 23.40 23.17
N LYS A 243 16.06 22.83 22.07
CA LYS A 243 16.90 22.59 20.87
C LYS A 243 16.55 23.61 19.77
N GLU A 244 17.49 23.90 18.90
CA GLU A 244 17.31 24.77 17.72
C GLU A 244 16.58 24.03 16.60
N VAL A 245 15.32 23.60 16.87
CA VAL A 245 14.49 22.86 15.93
C VAL A 245 13.10 23.51 15.88
N GLU A 246 12.66 23.89 14.70
CA GLU A 246 11.31 24.36 14.44
C GLU A 246 10.45 23.23 13.84
N THR A 247 9.21 23.12 14.28
CA THR A 247 8.27 22.11 13.76
C THR A 247 7.33 22.75 12.76
N LEU A 248 7.41 22.31 11.51
CA LEU A 248 6.51 22.67 10.42
C LEU A 248 5.43 21.58 10.28
N VAL A 249 4.19 21.88 10.69
CA VAL A 249 3.07 20.94 10.56
C VAL A 249 2.31 21.20 9.27
N ILE A 250 2.14 20.16 8.46
CA ILE A 250 1.41 20.21 7.19
C ILE A 250 0.27 19.20 7.26
N ASN A 251 -0.97 19.71 7.32
CA ASN A 251 -2.14 18.84 7.27
C ASN A 251 -2.49 18.53 5.82
N ILE A 252 -2.55 17.25 5.49
CA ILE A 252 -2.86 16.79 4.14
C ILE A 252 -4.29 17.15 3.72
N ASP A 253 -5.23 17.16 4.66
CA ASP A 253 -6.64 17.52 4.44
C ASP A 253 -6.88 19.03 4.33
N ASP A 254 -5.88 19.85 4.60
CA ASP A 254 -5.92 21.30 4.31
C ASP A 254 -5.71 21.58 2.81
N ASN A 255 -5.12 20.65 2.07
CA ASN A 255 -4.81 20.81 0.66
C ASN A 255 -5.93 20.21 -0.22
N PRO A 256 -6.29 20.91 -1.34
CA PRO A 256 -7.43 20.52 -2.19
C PRO A 256 -7.34 19.10 -2.75
N ASN A 257 -6.12 18.61 -2.97
CA ASN A 257 -5.87 17.29 -3.54
C ASN A 257 -5.65 16.21 -2.47
N GLY A 258 -5.69 16.55 -1.17
CA GLY A 258 -5.49 15.58 -0.10
C GLY A 258 -4.25 14.71 -0.34
N TRP A 259 -4.43 13.39 -0.32
CA TRP A 259 -3.37 12.40 -0.59
C TRP A 259 -2.79 12.45 -2.01
N ASP A 260 -3.50 13.02 -2.97
CA ASP A 260 -3.03 13.18 -4.36
C ASP A 260 -2.18 14.44 -4.57
N ALA A 261 -1.87 15.19 -3.51
CA ALA A 261 -1.00 16.35 -3.58
C ALA A 261 0.39 15.96 -4.10
N HIS A 262 0.87 16.68 -5.12
CA HIS A 262 2.13 16.38 -5.82
C HIS A 262 3.33 16.27 -4.88
N TYR A 263 3.41 17.14 -3.85
CA TYR A 263 4.52 17.10 -2.91
C TYR A 263 4.56 15.84 -2.04
N LEU A 264 3.42 15.24 -1.69
CA LEU A 264 3.40 13.97 -0.95
C LEU A 264 4.01 12.84 -1.80
N GLN A 265 3.72 12.83 -3.09
CA GLN A 265 4.30 11.87 -4.03
C GLN A 265 5.80 12.13 -4.21
N GLN A 266 6.20 13.41 -4.38
CA GLN A 266 7.59 13.82 -4.54
C GLN A 266 8.43 13.44 -3.33
N LEU A 267 7.89 13.62 -2.12
CA LEU A 267 8.53 13.29 -0.85
C LEU A 267 8.34 11.82 -0.43
N SER A 268 7.56 11.05 -1.19
CA SER A 268 7.19 9.66 -0.87
C SER A 268 6.50 9.49 0.49
N VAL A 269 5.70 10.48 0.87
CA VAL A 269 4.85 10.43 2.04
C VAL A 269 3.60 9.62 1.71
N ASN A 270 3.45 8.44 2.30
CA ASN A 270 2.40 7.47 1.99
C ASN A 270 1.53 7.11 3.21
N HIS A 271 1.87 7.63 4.38
CA HIS A 271 1.11 7.48 5.63
C HIS A 271 1.30 8.71 6.52
N ILE A 272 0.50 8.84 7.56
CA ILE A 272 0.64 9.83 8.62
C ILE A 272 0.47 9.16 10.01
N PRO A 273 1.12 9.68 11.05
CA PRO A 273 2.12 10.76 11.01
C PRO A 273 3.37 10.35 10.25
N TYR A 274 3.93 11.28 9.48
CA TYR A 274 5.21 11.11 8.80
C TYR A 274 6.10 12.29 9.12
N MET A 275 7.34 12.06 9.54
CA MET A 275 8.26 13.11 9.94
C MET A 275 9.55 13.08 9.12
N ILE A 276 9.96 14.24 8.63
CA ILE A 276 11.24 14.44 7.95
C ILE A 276 12.00 15.52 8.74
N LEU A 277 13.25 15.24 9.11
CA LEU A 277 14.14 16.19 9.72
C LEU A 277 15.10 16.74 8.67
N VAL A 278 15.20 18.05 8.62
CA VAL A 278 16.05 18.79 7.66
C VAL A 278 16.96 19.72 8.44
N ASP A 279 18.22 19.83 8.05
CA ASP A 279 19.17 20.74 8.66
C ASP A 279 19.09 22.19 8.13
N GLU A 280 19.92 23.08 8.67
CA GLU A 280 19.99 24.48 8.29
C GLU A 280 20.41 24.70 6.84
N GLN A 281 21.06 23.72 6.19
CA GLN A 281 21.42 23.77 4.77
C GLN A 281 20.29 23.27 3.85
N GLY A 282 19.23 22.69 4.41
CA GLY A 282 18.15 22.10 3.64
C GLY A 282 18.40 20.64 3.30
N ILE A 283 19.36 19.97 3.95
CA ILE A 283 19.67 18.56 3.72
C ILE A 283 18.82 17.67 4.65
N VAL A 284 18.24 16.63 4.09
CA VAL A 284 17.46 15.64 4.84
C VAL A 284 18.39 14.84 5.75
N VAL A 285 18.20 14.98 7.05
CA VAL A 285 19.00 14.28 8.08
C VAL A 285 18.39 12.95 8.45
N ALA A 286 17.06 12.90 8.51
CA ALA A 286 16.32 11.66 8.79
C ALA A 286 14.90 11.77 8.23
N ARG A 287 14.29 10.63 7.92
CA ARG A 287 12.92 10.57 7.42
C ARG A 287 12.19 9.36 7.98
N ASP A 288 10.84 9.44 7.98
CA ASP A 288 9.95 8.43 8.57
C ASP A 288 10.31 8.10 10.03
N ILE A 289 10.72 9.12 10.76
CA ILE A 289 11.17 9.00 12.15
C ILE A 289 10.00 9.11 13.11
N GLN A 290 10.15 8.45 14.27
CA GLN A 290 9.21 8.59 15.38
C GLN A 290 9.70 9.65 16.37
N ALA A 291 8.79 10.29 17.10
CA ALA A 291 9.14 11.35 18.05
C ALA A 291 10.23 10.93 19.07
N TRP A 292 10.23 9.66 19.49
CA TRP A 292 11.24 9.14 20.43
C TRP A 292 12.64 9.02 19.81
N GLU A 293 12.78 9.00 18.48
CA GLU A 293 14.10 8.95 17.83
C GLU A 293 14.80 10.29 17.82
N LEU A 294 14.02 11.38 17.97
CA LEU A 294 14.53 12.75 18.00
C LEU A 294 15.48 13.04 19.19
N TYR A 295 15.47 12.19 20.22
CA TYR A 295 16.44 12.32 21.34
C TYR A 295 17.88 12.08 20.86
N LYS A 296 18.07 11.32 19.76
CA LYS A 296 19.39 11.02 19.20
C LYS A 296 20.04 12.25 18.52
N LEU A 297 19.25 13.29 18.27
CA LEU A 297 19.80 14.55 17.79
C LEU A 297 20.73 15.11 18.84
N LYS A 298 22.04 14.95 18.64
CA LYS A 298 23.05 15.62 19.43
C LYS A 298 22.89 17.10 19.19
N GLY A 299 22.47 17.86 20.22
CA GLY A 299 22.51 19.30 20.15
C GLY A 299 23.94 19.69 19.75
N LYS A 300 24.07 20.60 18.78
CA LYS A 300 25.30 21.39 18.69
C LYS A 300 25.33 22.20 19.99
N ASN A 301 26.21 21.80 20.95
CA ASN A 301 26.58 22.61 22.09
C ASN A 301 27.41 23.79 21.57
#